data_8e1b7a6dda4bcb4c8ed3150b1e427203
#
_entry.id   8e1b7a6dda4bcb4c8ed3150b1e427203
#
_cell.length_a   1.000
_cell.length_b   1.000
_cell.length_c   1.000
_cell.angle_alpha   90.00
_cell.angle_beta   90.00
_cell.angle_gamma   90.00
#
_symmetry.space_group_name_H-M   'P 1'
#
loop_
_entity.id
_entity.type
_entity.pdbx_description
1 polymer ?
#
loop_
_entity_poly.entity_id
_entity_poly.type
_entity_poly.pdbx_seq_one_letter_code
_entity_poly.pdbx_strand_id
1 'polypeptide(L)'
;MYNPTCEMAVQNNSVSYQPPLRLQEFERAMSSLMMFISQEGDCVVGEAPDDELLLFWKERGVYLPQFVSKNDAISLIKDGAILIPWGGSRQLYYSYGLKQKSEQYTDLMRCFFSRELSVVLEDTVCRLCQGRNNLKQYDIEEKSELVTERDIMERRVRKGSCVVKSLWSSSGRGVQLVREQCHIEPAIVWARGKIRHDGGVVCEPFYKRLGEFTTLIEIYEDGRIEYLGTNYFEADEAGRFGKELIGQNILTREEEQEVAQILIEAMSRLNWVEKYIGKIGVDGMVYNDKQGERKVRICTEVNMRHTMGNINLSVVRCFSPKVKATWQIEQFDNAMSWARFCKEMDSRFPLVLDDKNRIECGFFRLSSLGYNYGAWGIVQG
;
A
#
# COMPACT_ATOMS: atom_id res chain seq x y z
N MET A 1 -3.00 -12.60 7.68
CA MET A 1 -1.75 -12.32 8.44
C MET A 1 -1.14 -11.00 7.97
N TYR A 2 -0.75 -10.11 8.90
CA TYR A 2 -0.10 -8.82 8.61
C TYR A 2 1.42 -8.97 8.54
N ASN A 3 2.01 -8.83 7.36
CA ASN A 3 3.46 -8.92 7.12
C ASN A 3 3.92 -7.91 6.05
N PRO A 4 3.84 -6.59 6.33
CA PRO A 4 4.21 -5.53 5.38
C PRO A 4 5.70 -5.51 5.04
N THR A 5 6.55 -6.29 5.72
CA THR A 5 7.96 -6.48 5.36
C THR A 5 8.16 -7.53 4.25
N CYS A 6 7.08 -8.05 3.66
CA CYS A 6 7.13 -9.07 2.61
C CYS A 6 8.06 -8.69 1.44
N GLU A 7 8.11 -7.42 1.03
CA GLU A 7 8.98 -6.96 -0.06
C GLU A 7 10.47 -7.11 0.28
N MET A 8 10.86 -6.88 1.54
CA MET A 8 12.24 -7.12 2.00
C MET A 8 12.56 -8.62 2.00
N ALA A 9 11.59 -9.47 2.39
CA ALA A 9 11.75 -10.92 2.32
C ALA A 9 11.86 -11.42 0.88
N VAL A 10 11.08 -10.84 -0.04
CA VAL A 10 11.14 -11.13 -1.48
C VAL A 10 12.47 -10.69 -2.09
N GLN A 11 12.96 -9.48 -1.76
CA GLN A 11 14.27 -9.00 -2.21
C GLN A 11 15.39 -9.93 -1.74
N ASN A 12 15.38 -10.30 -0.45
CA ASN A 12 16.38 -11.19 0.13
C ASN A 12 16.32 -12.63 -0.42
N ASN A 13 15.12 -13.12 -0.73
CA ASN A 13 14.80 -14.44 -1.30
C ASN A 13 15.31 -15.65 -0.50
N SER A 14 15.68 -15.49 0.77
CA SER A 14 16.12 -16.57 1.65
C SER A 14 14.97 -17.06 2.54
N VAL A 15 14.85 -18.38 2.73
CA VAL A 15 13.90 -18.98 3.67
C VAL A 15 14.23 -18.65 5.13
N SER A 16 15.47 -18.28 5.43
CA SER A 16 15.95 -17.91 6.78
C SER A 16 15.92 -16.40 7.04
N TYR A 17 15.43 -15.59 6.08
CA TYR A 17 15.33 -14.14 6.27
C TYR A 17 14.49 -13.82 7.50
N GLN A 18 14.97 -12.87 8.31
CA GLN A 18 14.24 -12.29 9.43
C GLN A 18 14.22 -10.76 9.30
N PRO A 19 13.07 -10.11 9.37
CA PRO A 19 13.02 -8.66 9.44
C PRO A 19 13.78 -8.14 10.67
N PRO A 20 14.32 -6.92 10.65
CA PRO A 20 14.85 -6.27 11.85
C PRO A 20 13.82 -6.27 12.99
N LEU A 21 14.28 -6.41 14.24
CA LEU A 21 13.40 -6.51 15.43
C LEU A 21 12.36 -5.40 15.50
N ARG A 22 12.75 -4.16 15.22
CA ARG A 22 11.83 -3.02 15.18
C ARG A 22 10.67 -3.24 14.18
N LEU A 23 10.91 -3.87 13.04
CA LEU A 23 9.87 -4.15 12.06
C LEU A 23 9.00 -5.33 12.47
N GLN A 24 9.56 -6.32 13.18
CA GLN A 24 8.76 -7.40 13.77
C GLN A 24 7.82 -6.86 14.87
N GLU A 25 8.29 -5.88 15.68
CA GLU A 25 7.44 -5.18 16.65
C GLU A 25 6.33 -4.39 15.97
N PHE A 26 6.64 -3.70 14.88
CA PHE A 26 5.66 -3.01 14.05
C PHE A 26 4.60 -3.97 13.49
N GLU A 27 5.03 -5.12 12.94
CA GLU A 27 4.11 -6.14 12.41
C GLU A 27 3.17 -6.68 13.50
N ARG A 28 3.69 -6.93 14.70
CA ARG A 28 2.87 -7.37 15.85
C ARG A 28 1.88 -6.30 16.27
N ALA A 29 2.35 -5.07 16.45
CA ALA A 29 1.52 -3.94 16.90
C ALA A 29 0.36 -3.66 15.94
N MET A 30 0.58 -3.83 14.64
CA MET A 30 -0.41 -3.53 13.60
C MET A 30 -1.19 -4.75 13.10
N SER A 31 -0.92 -5.95 13.66
CA SER A 31 -1.61 -7.18 13.23
C SER A 31 -3.15 -7.10 13.39
N SER A 32 -3.62 -6.35 14.38
CA SER A 32 -5.05 -6.11 14.61
C SER A 32 -5.77 -5.41 13.46
N LEU A 33 -5.04 -4.65 12.63
CA LEU A 33 -5.62 -4.01 11.44
C LEU A 33 -6.24 -5.02 10.46
N MET A 34 -5.79 -6.28 10.50
CA MET A 34 -6.37 -7.34 9.66
C MET A 34 -7.84 -7.62 9.98
N MET A 35 -8.34 -7.29 11.17
CA MET A 35 -9.75 -7.48 11.51
C MET A 35 -10.69 -6.69 10.59
N PHE A 36 -10.25 -5.54 10.06
CA PHE A 36 -11.08 -4.71 9.19
C PHE A 36 -11.34 -5.33 7.81
N ILE A 37 -10.49 -6.26 7.37
CA ILE A 37 -10.60 -6.95 6.08
C ILE A 37 -10.93 -8.44 6.23
N SER A 38 -11.11 -8.92 7.46
CA SER A 38 -11.51 -10.29 7.76
C SER A 38 -13.00 -10.51 7.54
N GLN A 39 -13.38 -11.73 7.19
CA GLN A 39 -14.73 -12.19 6.95
C GLN A 39 -15.13 -13.26 7.98
N GLU A 40 -16.38 -13.66 7.98
CA GLU A 40 -16.88 -14.74 8.85
C GLU A 40 -16.11 -16.04 8.59
N GLY A 41 -15.63 -16.66 9.68
CA GLY A 41 -14.79 -17.85 9.63
C GLY A 41 -13.29 -17.60 9.55
N ASP A 42 -12.84 -16.36 9.31
CA ASP A 42 -11.42 -16.02 9.27
C ASP A 42 -10.79 -15.98 10.67
N CYS A 43 -9.50 -16.34 10.72
CA CYS A 43 -8.64 -16.13 11.88
C CYS A 43 -7.53 -15.12 11.53
N VAL A 44 -7.20 -14.23 12.45
CA VAL A 44 -6.07 -13.31 12.34
C VAL A 44 -4.90 -13.84 13.13
N VAL A 45 -3.75 -13.99 12.46
CA VAL A 45 -2.50 -14.37 13.14
C VAL A 45 -1.94 -13.14 13.84
N GLY A 46 -1.95 -13.14 15.17
CA GLY A 46 -1.52 -12.02 16.00
C GLY A 46 -2.12 -12.08 17.38
N GLU A 47 -1.84 -11.07 18.18
CA GLU A 47 -2.44 -10.90 19.48
C GLU A 47 -3.79 -10.18 19.35
N ALA A 48 -4.78 -10.62 20.14
CA ALA A 48 -6.07 -9.94 20.20
C ALA A 48 -5.88 -8.49 20.70
N PRO A 49 -6.55 -7.51 20.10
CA PRO A 49 -6.60 -6.16 20.62
C PRO A 49 -7.25 -6.11 22.02
N ASP A 50 -7.12 -4.97 22.69
CA ASP A 50 -7.84 -4.73 23.93
C ASP A 50 -9.37 -4.75 23.72
N ASP A 51 -10.10 -5.18 24.75
CA ASP A 51 -11.55 -5.39 24.70
C ASP A 51 -12.33 -4.11 24.33
N GLU A 52 -11.83 -2.94 24.74
CA GLU A 52 -12.43 -1.66 24.42
C GLU A 52 -12.40 -1.39 22.91
N LEU A 53 -11.25 -1.64 22.26
CA LEU A 53 -11.10 -1.50 20.81
C LEU A 53 -12.00 -2.50 20.06
N LEU A 54 -12.04 -3.76 20.51
CA LEU A 54 -12.88 -4.79 19.90
C LEU A 54 -14.36 -4.42 19.98
N LEU A 55 -14.83 -4.02 21.17
CA LEU A 55 -16.22 -3.63 21.37
C LEU A 55 -16.58 -2.41 20.51
N PHE A 56 -15.71 -1.39 20.53
CA PHE A 56 -15.88 -0.19 19.74
C PHE A 56 -16.16 -0.49 18.26
N TRP A 57 -15.33 -1.31 17.62
CA TRP A 57 -15.48 -1.62 16.19
C TRP A 57 -16.61 -2.62 15.91
N LYS A 58 -16.88 -3.56 16.82
CA LYS A 58 -18.02 -4.48 16.71
C LYS A 58 -19.35 -3.74 16.65
N GLU A 59 -19.54 -2.74 17.51
CA GLU A 59 -20.74 -1.90 17.53
C GLU A 59 -20.95 -1.11 16.23
N ARG A 60 -19.91 -0.92 15.42
CA ARG A 60 -19.94 -0.27 14.10
C ARG A 60 -19.96 -1.26 12.94
N GLY A 61 -20.28 -2.52 13.25
CA GLY A 61 -20.49 -3.57 12.24
C GLY A 61 -19.19 -4.17 11.68
N VAL A 62 -18.04 -3.96 12.34
CA VAL A 62 -16.81 -4.67 11.98
C VAL A 62 -16.92 -6.11 12.52
N TYR A 63 -16.68 -7.08 11.63
CA TYR A 63 -16.57 -8.48 12.04
C TYR A 63 -15.32 -8.67 12.90
N LEU A 64 -15.47 -9.39 14.01
CA LEU A 64 -14.37 -9.72 14.91
C LEU A 64 -13.88 -11.15 14.65
N PRO A 65 -12.72 -11.32 13.98
CA PRO A 65 -12.14 -12.64 13.78
C PRO A 65 -11.57 -13.20 15.07
N GLN A 66 -11.33 -14.50 15.11
CA GLN A 66 -10.53 -15.11 16.15
C GLN A 66 -9.07 -14.73 15.95
N PHE A 67 -8.38 -14.28 17.01
CA PHE A 67 -6.94 -14.06 16.99
C PHE A 67 -6.23 -15.33 17.44
N VAL A 68 -5.24 -15.75 16.67
CA VAL A 68 -4.52 -17.01 16.90
C VAL A 68 -3.01 -16.82 16.90
N SER A 69 -2.32 -17.63 17.68
CA SER A 69 -0.85 -17.66 17.64
C SER A 69 -0.34 -18.23 16.31
N LYS A 70 0.95 -18.02 16.02
CA LYS A 70 1.59 -18.64 14.85
C LYS A 70 1.50 -20.17 14.88
N ASN A 71 1.64 -20.77 16.06
CA ASN A 71 1.58 -22.24 16.19
C ASN A 71 0.18 -22.78 15.93
N ASP A 72 -0.86 -22.09 16.43
CA ASP A 72 -2.24 -22.46 16.15
C ASP A 72 -2.57 -22.28 14.66
N ALA A 73 -2.09 -21.21 14.03
CA ALA A 73 -2.24 -21.00 12.60
C ALA A 73 -1.58 -22.13 11.77
N ILE A 74 -0.40 -22.61 12.18
CA ILE A 74 0.24 -23.77 11.53
C ILE A 74 -0.62 -25.04 11.70
N SER A 75 -1.27 -25.24 12.84
CA SER A 75 -2.19 -26.35 13.06
C SER A 75 -3.42 -26.23 12.17
N LEU A 76 -4.06 -25.06 12.14
CA LEU A 76 -5.20 -24.80 11.26
C LEU A 76 -4.86 -25.03 9.78
N ILE A 77 -3.66 -24.63 9.34
CA ILE A 77 -3.21 -24.87 7.96
C ILE A 77 -3.08 -26.37 7.67
N LYS A 78 -2.61 -27.18 8.62
CA LYS A 78 -2.57 -28.64 8.46
C LYS A 78 -3.96 -29.26 8.38
N ASP A 79 -4.95 -28.64 9.02
CA ASP A 79 -6.36 -29.04 9.01
C ASP A 79 -7.13 -28.47 7.80
N GLY A 80 -6.42 -27.83 6.85
CA GLY A 80 -6.99 -27.37 5.57
C GLY A 80 -7.28 -25.86 5.48
N ALA A 81 -6.96 -25.05 6.49
CA ALA A 81 -7.09 -23.60 6.37
C ALA A 81 -6.07 -23.00 5.38
N ILE A 82 -6.47 -21.93 4.71
CA ILE A 82 -5.63 -21.23 3.72
C ILE A 82 -4.95 -20.02 4.38
N LEU A 83 -3.63 -19.96 4.27
CA LEU A 83 -2.88 -18.78 4.71
C LEU A 83 -3.00 -17.66 3.69
N ILE A 84 -3.64 -16.56 4.08
CA ILE A 84 -3.74 -15.31 3.32
C ILE A 84 -2.82 -14.26 3.98
N PRO A 85 -1.62 -14.01 3.43
CA PRO A 85 -0.72 -12.99 3.96
C PRO A 85 -1.03 -11.61 3.39
N TRP A 86 -0.51 -10.55 4.03
CA TRP A 86 -0.43 -9.23 3.44
C TRP A 86 0.30 -9.26 2.08
N GLY A 87 1.44 -9.94 2.04
CA GLY A 87 2.15 -10.27 0.82
C GLY A 87 2.92 -11.58 0.94
N GLY A 88 2.91 -12.39 -0.12
CA GLY A 88 3.57 -13.68 -0.18
C GLY A 88 5.08 -13.56 -0.28
N SER A 89 5.82 -14.48 0.35
CA SER A 89 7.26 -14.64 0.16
C SER A 89 7.69 -16.08 0.42
N ARG A 90 8.83 -16.47 -0.14
CA ARG A 90 9.42 -17.79 0.08
C ARG A 90 9.63 -18.07 1.57
N GLN A 91 10.17 -17.10 2.30
CA GLN A 91 10.40 -17.15 3.73
C GLN A 91 9.11 -17.40 4.52
N LEU A 92 8.05 -16.64 4.19
CA LEU A 92 6.77 -16.76 4.86
C LEU A 92 6.21 -18.18 4.74
N TYR A 93 6.07 -18.69 3.52
CA TYR A 93 5.52 -20.02 3.29
C TYR A 93 6.33 -21.10 3.97
N TYR A 94 7.66 -21.01 3.94
CA TYR A 94 8.53 -21.94 4.67
C TYR A 94 8.28 -21.89 6.18
N SER A 95 8.16 -20.69 6.75
CA SER A 95 7.99 -20.48 8.19
C SER A 95 6.64 -20.95 8.74
N TYR A 96 5.63 -21.13 7.87
CA TYR A 96 4.31 -21.69 8.18
C TYR A 96 4.18 -23.18 7.78
N GLY A 97 5.27 -23.85 7.44
CA GLY A 97 5.28 -25.27 7.08
C GLY A 97 4.79 -25.57 5.66
N LEU A 98 4.51 -24.58 4.85
CA LEU A 98 4.09 -24.68 3.45
C LEU A 98 5.30 -24.85 2.52
N LYS A 99 6.10 -25.91 2.75
CA LYS A 99 7.38 -26.13 2.07
C LYS A 99 7.24 -26.19 0.55
N GLN A 100 6.27 -26.94 0.04
CA GLN A 100 6.03 -27.03 -1.40
C GLN A 100 5.74 -25.66 -2.03
N LYS A 101 4.87 -24.84 -1.42
CA LYS A 101 4.57 -23.49 -1.88
C LYS A 101 5.81 -22.56 -1.82
N SER A 102 6.65 -22.75 -0.80
CA SER A 102 7.94 -22.06 -0.68
C SER A 102 8.92 -22.44 -1.80
N GLU A 103 9.00 -23.72 -2.15
CA GLU A 103 9.86 -24.22 -3.23
C GLU A 103 9.35 -23.79 -4.62
N GLN A 104 8.03 -23.70 -4.79
CA GLN A 104 7.38 -23.23 -6.01
C GLN A 104 7.44 -21.71 -6.17
N TYR A 105 7.90 -20.96 -5.16
CA TYR A 105 8.05 -19.50 -5.23
C TYR A 105 9.23 -19.17 -6.16
N THR A 106 8.89 -18.88 -7.41
CA THR A 106 9.84 -18.67 -8.52
C THR A 106 10.33 -17.23 -8.62
N ASP A 107 11.32 -16.99 -9.47
CA ASP A 107 11.76 -15.64 -9.84
C ASP A 107 10.63 -14.83 -10.48
N LEU A 108 9.69 -15.46 -11.19
CA LEU A 108 8.50 -14.79 -11.72
C LEU A 108 7.65 -14.17 -10.59
N MET A 109 7.39 -14.94 -9.52
CA MET A 109 6.67 -14.43 -8.34
C MET A 109 7.43 -13.28 -7.68
N ARG A 110 8.74 -13.33 -7.71
CA ARG A 110 9.61 -12.26 -7.21
C ARG A 110 9.53 -11.01 -8.06
N CYS A 111 9.43 -11.13 -9.39
CA CYS A 111 9.25 -10.01 -10.32
C CYS A 111 7.97 -9.23 -10.05
N PHE A 112 6.89 -9.87 -9.56
CA PHE A 112 5.65 -9.17 -9.19
C PHE A 112 5.81 -8.15 -8.07
N PHE A 113 6.88 -8.23 -7.27
CA PHE A 113 7.20 -7.26 -6.24
C PHE A 113 8.25 -6.23 -6.69
N SER A 114 8.72 -6.29 -7.92
CA SER A 114 9.66 -5.32 -8.49
C SER A 114 8.91 -4.12 -9.09
N ARG A 115 9.43 -2.91 -8.89
CA ARG A 115 8.94 -1.70 -9.56
C ARG A 115 9.09 -1.71 -11.09
N GLU A 116 9.84 -2.67 -11.63
CA GLU A 116 9.85 -2.93 -13.08
C GLU A 116 8.45 -3.22 -13.59
N LEU A 117 7.63 -3.92 -12.79
CA LEU A 117 6.24 -4.20 -13.13
C LEU A 117 5.41 -2.92 -13.32
N SER A 118 5.68 -1.89 -12.51
CA SER A 118 5.01 -0.59 -12.62
C SER A 118 5.34 0.09 -13.95
N VAL A 119 6.60 0.00 -14.41
CA VAL A 119 7.02 0.54 -15.72
C VAL A 119 6.30 -0.16 -16.86
N VAL A 120 6.18 -1.49 -16.80
CA VAL A 120 5.48 -2.30 -17.81
C VAL A 120 3.98 -1.97 -17.86
N LEU A 121 3.34 -1.84 -16.68
CA LEU A 121 1.93 -1.47 -16.60
C LEU A 121 1.71 -0.04 -17.12
N GLU A 122 2.51 0.91 -16.68
CA GLU A 122 2.40 2.32 -17.13
C GLU A 122 2.55 2.44 -18.65
N ASP A 123 3.53 1.76 -19.25
CA ASP A 123 3.69 1.78 -20.72
C ASP A 123 2.48 1.22 -21.44
N THR A 124 1.86 0.17 -20.92
CA THR A 124 0.63 -0.42 -21.48
C THR A 124 -0.56 0.53 -21.33
N VAL A 125 -0.72 1.17 -20.16
CA VAL A 125 -1.74 2.21 -19.91
C VAL A 125 -1.56 3.38 -20.88
N CYS A 126 -0.34 3.87 -21.05
CA CYS A 126 -0.06 4.99 -21.97
C CYS A 126 -0.45 4.66 -23.42
N ARG A 127 -0.13 3.43 -23.90
CA ARG A 127 -0.55 2.99 -25.25
C ARG A 127 -2.06 2.90 -25.40
N LEU A 128 -2.78 2.58 -24.32
CA LEU A 128 -4.25 2.55 -24.32
C LEU A 128 -4.86 3.95 -24.40
N CYS A 129 -4.24 4.95 -23.78
CA CYS A 129 -4.75 6.32 -23.71
C CYS A 129 -4.32 7.17 -24.91
N GLN A 130 -3.17 6.87 -25.52
CA GLN A 130 -2.54 7.68 -26.57
C GLN A 130 -3.48 7.93 -27.76
N GLY A 131 -3.62 9.20 -28.15
CA GLY A 131 -4.40 9.63 -29.31
C GLY A 131 -5.92 9.54 -29.14
N ARG A 132 -6.43 9.20 -27.97
CA ARG A 132 -7.86 9.14 -27.66
C ARG A 132 -8.32 10.44 -27.01
N ASN A 133 -9.09 11.27 -27.72
CA ASN A 133 -9.55 12.59 -27.21
C ASN A 133 -10.32 12.53 -25.89
N ASN A 134 -11.09 11.46 -25.67
CA ASN A 134 -11.84 11.24 -24.43
C ASN A 134 -10.97 10.79 -23.26
N LEU A 135 -9.68 10.47 -23.47
CA LEU A 135 -8.72 10.04 -22.45
C LEU A 135 -7.52 10.99 -22.35
N LYS A 136 -7.64 12.22 -22.86
CA LYS A 136 -6.54 13.21 -22.91
C LYS A 136 -5.96 13.54 -21.53
N GLN A 137 -6.76 13.49 -20.45
CA GLN A 137 -6.30 13.72 -19.09
C GLN A 137 -5.36 12.59 -18.57
N TYR A 138 -5.39 11.41 -19.19
CA TYR A 138 -4.54 10.27 -18.85
C TYR A 138 -3.34 10.10 -19.81
N ASP A 139 -3.27 10.92 -20.86
CA ASP A 139 -2.15 10.91 -21.80
C ASP A 139 -1.00 11.72 -21.22
N ILE A 140 0.04 11.04 -20.76
CA ILE A 140 1.21 11.61 -20.11
C ILE A 140 2.38 11.70 -21.08
N GLU A 141 3.09 12.83 -21.07
CA GLU A 141 4.23 13.09 -21.96
C GLU A 141 5.49 12.30 -21.58
N GLU A 142 5.77 12.21 -20.30
CA GLU A 142 6.98 11.56 -19.77
C GLU A 142 6.61 10.38 -18.88
N LYS A 143 7.14 9.19 -19.22
CA LYS A 143 6.90 7.93 -18.50
C LYS A 143 8.04 7.58 -17.57
N SER A 144 7.79 6.59 -16.70
CA SER A 144 8.85 5.88 -15.97
C SER A 144 9.73 5.09 -16.93
N GLU A 145 11.00 4.97 -16.59
CA GLU A 145 11.99 4.21 -17.34
C GLU A 145 12.78 3.29 -16.41
N LEU A 146 12.87 2.01 -16.75
CA LEU A 146 13.80 1.09 -16.12
C LEU A 146 15.21 1.37 -16.67
N VAL A 147 16.14 1.71 -15.79
CA VAL A 147 17.53 2.03 -16.15
C VAL A 147 18.48 1.04 -15.47
N THR A 148 19.17 0.26 -16.28
CA THR A 148 20.15 -0.75 -15.85
C THR A 148 21.60 -0.28 -16.04
N GLU A 149 21.81 0.71 -16.91
CA GLU A 149 23.13 1.25 -17.24
C GLU A 149 23.43 2.51 -16.43
N ARG A 150 24.63 2.56 -15.83
CA ARG A 150 25.07 3.68 -14.98
C ARG A 150 25.12 5.01 -15.73
N ASP A 151 25.69 5.01 -16.93
CA ASP A 151 25.87 6.23 -17.70
C ASP A 151 24.53 6.84 -18.16
N ILE A 152 23.55 5.98 -18.46
CA ILE A 152 22.20 6.41 -18.81
C ILE A 152 21.52 7.01 -17.57
N MET A 153 21.61 6.33 -16.42
CA MET A 153 21.08 6.80 -15.15
C MET A 153 21.67 8.17 -14.78
N GLU A 154 23.00 8.34 -14.86
CA GLU A 154 23.65 9.59 -14.53
C GLU A 154 23.21 10.74 -15.44
N ARG A 155 23.14 10.51 -16.75
CA ARG A 155 22.62 11.50 -17.69
C ARG A 155 21.18 11.90 -17.38
N ARG A 156 20.35 10.93 -16.97
CA ARG A 156 18.95 11.17 -16.59
C ARG A 156 18.85 12.02 -15.32
N VAL A 157 19.59 11.65 -14.28
CA VAL A 157 19.61 12.36 -12.99
C VAL A 157 20.19 13.76 -13.12
N ARG A 158 21.24 13.96 -13.95
CA ARG A 158 21.86 15.28 -14.17
C ARG A 158 20.95 16.29 -14.89
N LYS A 159 19.92 15.81 -15.61
CA LYS A 159 18.89 16.70 -16.14
C LYS A 159 18.04 17.36 -15.05
N GLY A 160 18.05 16.82 -13.84
CA GLY A 160 17.26 17.30 -12.71
C GLY A 160 15.79 16.99 -12.81
N SER A 161 15.00 17.44 -11.82
CA SER A 161 13.55 17.25 -11.75
C SER A 161 13.08 15.82 -12.01
N CYS A 162 13.68 14.86 -11.33
CA CYS A 162 13.33 13.45 -11.45
C CYS A 162 13.23 12.75 -10.10
N VAL A 163 12.60 11.59 -10.11
CA VAL A 163 12.53 10.65 -8.99
C VAL A 163 13.27 9.39 -9.40
N VAL A 164 14.16 8.90 -8.53
CA VAL A 164 14.87 7.64 -8.74
C VAL A 164 14.43 6.65 -7.67
N LYS A 165 13.92 5.50 -8.10
CA LYS A 165 13.39 4.46 -7.22
C LYS A 165 14.20 3.16 -7.34
N SER A 166 14.50 2.50 -6.21
CA SER A 166 15.06 1.14 -6.23
C SER A 166 14.00 0.14 -6.70
N LEU A 167 14.41 -0.97 -7.28
CA LEU A 167 13.48 -2.00 -7.78
C LEU A 167 12.66 -2.64 -6.66
N TRP A 168 13.25 -2.86 -5.49
CA TRP A 168 12.58 -3.40 -4.32
C TRP A 168 12.70 -2.45 -3.13
N SER A 169 11.59 -1.94 -2.66
CA SER A 169 11.46 -1.27 -1.37
C SER A 169 9.99 -0.96 -1.09
N SER A 170 9.66 -0.79 0.16
CA SER A 170 8.33 -0.42 0.61
C SER A 170 8.31 0.93 1.32
N SER A 171 7.14 1.54 1.41
CA SER A 171 6.87 2.73 2.23
C SER A 171 7.82 3.90 1.96
N GLY A 172 8.15 4.15 0.68
CA GLY A 172 8.96 5.30 0.25
C GLY A 172 10.44 5.25 0.61
N ARG A 173 10.94 4.17 1.24
CA ARG A 173 12.35 4.10 1.69
C ARG A 173 13.36 3.97 0.57
N GLY A 174 12.98 3.49 -0.60
CA GLY A 174 13.84 3.31 -1.77
C GLY A 174 13.63 4.39 -2.82
N VAL A 175 13.43 5.65 -2.42
CA VAL A 175 13.13 6.78 -3.30
C VAL A 175 14.12 7.90 -3.07
N GLN A 176 14.64 8.49 -4.14
CA GLN A 176 15.45 9.69 -4.14
C GLN A 176 14.77 10.76 -5.00
N LEU A 177 14.47 11.89 -4.41
CA LEU A 177 13.88 13.04 -5.10
C LEU A 177 14.99 14.00 -5.52
N VAL A 178 15.12 14.26 -6.82
CA VAL A 178 16.08 15.19 -7.38
C VAL A 178 15.34 16.45 -7.81
N ARG A 179 15.22 17.42 -6.90
CA ARG A 179 14.55 18.70 -7.14
C ARG A 179 15.52 19.85 -7.38
N GLU A 180 16.69 19.78 -6.75
CA GLU A 180 17.71 20.81 -6.73
C GLU A 180 19.08 20.24 -7.08
N GLN A 181 20.02 21.12 -7.46
CA GLN A 181 21.37 20.74 -7.84
C GLN A 181 22.10 19.93 -6.75
N CYS A 182 21.88 20.26 -5.47
CA CYS A 182 22.50 19.55 -4.35
C CYS A 182 22.03 18.09 -4.18
N HIS A 183 20.89 17.72 -4.75
CA HIS A 183 20.37 16.34 -4.70
C HIS A 183 20.99 15.42 -5.77
N ILE A 184 21.62 15.96 -6.81
CA ILE A 184 22.09 15.19 -7.98
C ILE A 184 23.17 14.17 -7.59
N GLU A 185 24.28 14.61 -7.01
CA GLU A 185 25.39 13.69 -6.69
C GLU A 185 25.03 12.63 -5.66
N PRO A 186 24.32 12.96 -4.53
CA PRO A 186 23.83 11.94 -3.61
C PRO A 186 22.94 10.89 -4.29
N ALA A 187 22.01 11.31 -5.17
CA ALA A 187 21.14 10.41 -5.91
C ALA A 187 21.93 9.50 -6.88
N ILE A 188 22.93 10.04 -7.57
CA ILE A 188 23.81 9.25 -8.47
C ILE A 188 24.59 8.20 -7.68
N VAL A 189 25.22 8.56 -6.57
CA VAL A 189 25.98 7.62 -5.72
C VAL A 189 25.07 6.49 -5.22
N TRP A 190 23.88 6.85 -4.74
CA TRP A 190 22.91 5.89 -4.26
C TRP A 190 22.40 4.96 -5.39
N ALA A 191 22.05 5.52 -6.55
CA ALA A 191 21.54 4.77 -7.69
C ALA A 191 22.59 3.80 -8.28
N ARG A 192 23.86 4.20 -8.33
CA ARG A 192 24.98 3.29 -8.71
C ARG A 192 25.05 2.06 -7.81
N GLY A 193 24.85 2.27 -6.50
CA GLY A 193 24.75 1.16 -5.52
C GLY A 193 23.59 0.24 -5.83
N LYS A 194 22.42 0.80 -6.15
CA LYS A 194 21.20 0.04 -6.48
C LYS A 194 21.34 -0.73 -7.79
N ILE A 195 21.86 -0.13 -8.84
CA ILE A 195 22.14 -0.83 -10.11
C ILE A 195 23.07 -2.02 -9.88
N ARG A 196 24.09 -1.88 -9.03
CA ARG A 196 25.02 -2.99 -8.72
C ARG A 196 24.35 -4.14 -7.97
N HIS A 197 23.48 -3.83 -7.01
CA HIS A 197 22.87 -4.83 -6.12
C HIS A 197 21.56 -5.39 -6.64
N ASP A 198 20.73 -4.53 -7.23
CA ASP A 198 19.37 -4.83 -7.61
C ASP A 198 19.20 -5.01 -9.13
N GLY A 199 20.24 -4.72 -9.92
CA GLY A 199 20.25 -4.83 -11.38
C GLY A 199 19.73 -3.59 -12.10
N GLY A 200 19.07 -2.64 -11.42
CA GLY A 200 18.52 -1.44 -12.03
C GLY A 200 17.90 -0.48 -11.03
N VAL A 201 17.43 0.63 -11.57
CA VAL A 201 16.58 1.61 -10.89
C VAL A 201 15.47 2.05 -11.83
N VAL A 202 14.37 2.54 -11.29
CA VAL A 202 13.32 3.24 -12.06
C VAL A 202 13.57 4.73 -11.94
N CYS A 203 13.66 5.41 -13.09
CA CYS A 203 13.71 6.86 -13.19
C CYS A 203 12.38 7.37 -13.73
N GLU A 204 11.77 8.34 -13.05
CA GLU A 204 10.53 8.97 -13.48
C GLU A 204 10.60 10.49 -13.36
N PRO A 205 9.79 11.24 -14.12
CA PRO A 205 9.73 12.69 -13.99
C PRO A 205 9.19 13.07 -12.59
N PHE A 206 9.71 14.17 -12.05
CA PHE A 206 9.15 14.76 -10.83
C PHE A 206 8.01 15.72 -11.19
N TYR A 207 6.83 15.44 -10.66
CA TYR A 207 5.67 16.33 -10.74
C TYR A 207 5.25 16.79 -9.36
N LYS A 208 4.78 18.06 -9.26
CA LYS A 208 4.11 18.55 -8.06
C LYS A 208 2.70 17.96 -8.03
N ARG A 209 2.50 17.00 -7.14
CA ARG A 209 1.19 16.34 -6.96
C ARG A 209 0.16 17.30 -6.39
N LEU A 210 -1.07 17.15 -6.87
CA LEU A 210 -2.28 17.73 -6.28
C LEU A 210 -2.93 16.77 -5.30
N GLY A 211 -2.73 15.45 -5.49
CA GLY A 211 -3.18 14.39 -4.61
C GLY A 211 -2.81 13.02 -5.14
N GLU A 212 -2.95 12.01 -4.29
CA GLU A 212 -2.58 10.62 -4.56
C GLU A 212 -3.74 9.68 -4.29
N PHE A 213 -3.79 8.60 -5.05
CA PHE A 213 -4.82 7.58 -4.90
C PHE A 213 -4.24 6.18 -5.16
N THR A 214 -4.91 5.16 -4.65
CA THR A 214 -4.66 3.75 -4.99
C THR A 214 -5.93 3.16 -5.57
N THR A 215 -5.87 2.64 -6.79
CA THR A 215 -6.94 1.80 -7.35
C THR A 215 -6.74 0.38 -6.85
N LEU A 216 -7.75 -0.14 -6.16
CA LEU A 216 -7.72 -1.47 -5.57
C LEU A 216 -8.44 -2.47 -6.48
N ILE A 217 -7.74 -3.54 -6.81
CA ILE A 217 -8.18 -4.56 -7.77
C ILE A 217 -7.95 -5.94 -7.14
N GLU A 218 -8.75 -6.92 -7.52
CA GLU A 218 -8.53 -8.32 -7.19
C GLU A 218 -8.59 -9.18 -8.44
N ILE A 219 -7.64 -10.10 -8.58
CA ILE A 219 -7.67 -11.16 -9.58
C ILE A 219 -8.04 -12.46 -8.86
N TYR A 220 -9.11 -13.09 -9.33
CA TYR A 220 -9.64 -14.34 -8.78
C TYR A 220 -9.12 -15.57 -9.54
N GLU A 221 -9.27 -16.75 -8.93
CA GLU A 221 -8.85 -18.03 -9.52
C GLU A 221 -9.54 -18.37 -10.86
N ASP A 222 -10.74 -17.85 -11.08
CA ASP A 222 -11.50 -17.99 -12.34
C ASP A 222 -11.03 -17.04 -13.45
N GLY A 223 -10.00 -16.21 -13.19
CA GLY A 223 -9.46 -15.22 -14.10
C GLY A 223 -10.24 -13.91 -14.15
N ARG A 224 -11.27 -13.74 -13.34
CA ARG A 224 -12.01 -12.50 -13.20
C ARG A 224 -11.15 -11.43 -12.55
N ILE A 225 -11.16 -10.21 -13.09
CA ILE A 225 -10.55 -9.02 -12.51
C ILE A 225 -11.68 -8.13 -11.99
N GLU A 226 -11.62 -7.76 -10.72
CA GLU A 226 -12.63 -6.93 -10.07
C GLU A 226 -12.04 -5.64 -9.52
N TYR A 227 -12.65 -4.50 -9.83
CA TYR A 227 -12.39 -3.24 -9.17
C TYR A 227 -13.08 -3.21 -7.81
N LEU A 228 -12.31 -3.04 -6.74
CA LEU A 228 -12.81 -3.03 -5.37
C LEU A 228 -13.14 -1.62 -4.88
N GLY A 229 -12.47 -0.60 -5.43
CA GLY A 229 -12.64 0.80 -5.06
C GLY A 229 -11.36 1.60 -5.20
N THR A 230 -11.48 2.92 -5.07
CA THR A 230 -10.35 3.85 -5.04
C THR A 230 -10.14 4.35 -3.63
N ASN A 231 -8.91 4.28 -3.18
CA ASN A 231 -8.45 4.80 -1.90
C ASN A 231 -7.65 6.09 -2.12
N TYR A 232 -7.76 7.05 -1.19
CA TYR A 232 -7.04 8.31 -1.23
C TYR A 232 -6.11 8.42 -0.02
N PHE A 233 -4.90 8.92 -0.27
CA PHE A 233 -3.88 9.05 0.78
C PHE A 233 -3.00 10.28 0.53
N GLU A 234 -2.25 10.68 1.54
CA GLU A 234 -1.19 11.67 1.43
C GLU A 234 0.15 11.02 1.75
N ALA A 235 1.13 11.21 0.87
CA ALA A 235 2.52 10.95 1.19
C ALA A 235 3.23 12.25 1.60
N ASP A 236 4.27 12.11 2.44
CA ASP A 236 5.11 13.24 2.82
C ASP A 236 5.92 13.80 1.62
N GLU A 237 6.64 14.89 1.85
CA GLU A 237 7.46 15.52 0.81
C GLU A 237 8.54 14.59 0.24
N ALA A 238 8.95 13.56 0.97
CA ALA A 238 9.90 12.55 0.54
C ALA A 238 9.26 11.38 -0.22
N GLY A 239 7.93 11.39 -0.39
CA GLY A 239 7.18 10.33 -1.05
C GLY A 239 6.92 9.12 -0.15
N ARG A 240 7.05 9.26 1.19
CA ARG A 240 6.72 8.20 2.13
C ARG A 240 5.25 8.32 2.52
N PHE A 241 4.59 7.18 2.64
CA PHE A 241 3.21 7.12 3.13
C PHE A 241 3.06 7.93 4.44
N GLY A 242 2.09 8.81 4.48
CA GLY A 242 1.78 9.66 5.63
C GLY A 242 0.47 9.25 6.29
N LYS A 243 -0.65 9.46 5.61
CA LYS A 243 -1.99 9.20 6.16
C LYS A 243 -2.99 8.80 5.08
N GLU A 244 -3.99 8.05 5.48
CA GLU A 244 -5.17 7.73 4.70
C GLU A 244 -6.21 8.86 4.80
N LEU A 245 -6.97 9.05 3.72
CA LEU A 245 -8.01 10.06 3.62
C LEU A 245 -9.38 9.39 3.50
N ILE A 246 -10.37 9.89 4.21
CA ILE A 246 -11.76 9.48 4.15
C ILE A 246 -12.60 10.68 3.74
N GLY A 247 -13.45 10.50 2.72
CA GLY A 247 -14.37 11.55 2.24
C GLY A 247 -13.68 12.75 1.54
N GLN A 248 -12.45 12.56 1.05
CA GLN A 248 -11.64 13.60 0.41
C GLN A 248 -11.16 13.11 -0.97
N ASN A 249 -12.09 12.92 -1.89
CA ASN A 249 -11.81 12.37 -3.20
C ASN A 249 -11.22 13.46 -4.13
N ILE A 250 -10.17 13.10 -4.86
CA ILE A 250 -9.51 13.98 -5.86
C ILE A 250 -9.90 13.60 -7.30
N LEU A 251 -10.43 12.40 -7.50
CA LEU A 251 -11.04 11.96 -8.75
C LEU A 251 -12.56 12.08 -8.63
N THR A 252 -13.23 12.31 -9.75
CA THR A 252 -14.68 12.14 -9.84
C THR A 252 -15.01 10.65 -9.91
N ARG A 253 -16.26 10.28 -9.69
CA ARG A 253 -16.69 8.88 -9.82
C ARG A 253 -16.49 8.32 -11.24
N GLU A 254 -16.69 9.17 -12.24
CA GLU A 254 -16.47 8.84 -13.64
C GLU A 254 -14.98 8.54 -13.88
N GLU A 255 -14.09 9.40 -13.37
CA GLU A 255 -12.64 9.19 -13.46
C GLU A 255 -12.19 7.91 -12.73
N GLU A 256 -12.75 7.61 -11.54
CA GLU A 256 -12.45 6.36 -10.81
C GLU A 256 -12.80 5.12 -11.66
N GLN A 257 -13.97 5.13 -12.32
CA GLN A 257 -14.42 4.04 -13.20
C GLN A 257 -13.57 3.93 -14.47
N GLU A 258 -13.22 5.05 -15.09
CA GLU A 258 -12.36 5.07 -16.27
C GLU A 258 -10.96 4.54 -15.95
N VAL A 259 -10.35 4.99 -14.83
CA VAL A 259 -9.05 4.50 -14.36
C VAL A 259 -9.09 3.00 -14.12
N ALA A 260 -10.13 2.51 -13.43
CA ALA A 260 -10.29 1.08 -13.18
C ALA A 260 -10.43 0.27 -14.48
N GLN A 261 -11.21 0.73 -15.45
CA GLN A 261 -11.39 0.08 -16.75
C GLN A 261 -10.09 0.02 -17.55
N ILE A 262 -9.33 1.13 -17.58
CA ILE A 262 -8.04 1.18 -18.27
C ILE A 262 -7.04 0.19 -17.62
N LEU A 263 -7.01 0.11 -16.30
CA LEU A 263 -6.13 -0.81 -15.58
C LEU A 263 -6.51 -2.27 -15.81
N ILE A 264 -7.81 -2.60 -15.77
CA ILE A 264 -8.31 -3.95 -16.04
C ILE A 264 -7.94 -4.37 -17.48
N GLU A 265 -8.14 -3.49 -18.47
CA GLU A 265 -7.75 -3.75 -19.86
C GLU A 265 -6.23 -3.94 -20.00
N ALA A 266 -5.42 -3.10 -19.33
CA ALA A 266 -3.96 -3.21 -19.36
C ALA A 266 -3.47 -4.52 -18.73
N MET A 267 -3.99 -4.91 -17.56
CA MET A 267 -3.65 -6.17 -16.89
C MET A 267 -4.05 -7.40 -17.70
N SER A 268 -5.20 -7.35 -18.38
CA SER A 268 -5.64 -8.42 -19.29
C SER A 268 -4.69 -8.56 -20.47
N ARG A 269 -4.24 -7.45 -21.07
CA ARG A 269 -3.24 -7.48 -22.17
C ARG A 269 -1.87 -8.01 -21.74
N LEU A 270 -1.53 -7.87 -20.48
CA LEU A 270 -0.29 -8.37 -19.89
C LEU A 270 -0.40 -9.83 -19.41
N ASN A 271 -1.57 -10.45 -19.55
CA ASN A 271 -1.88 -11.82 -19.10
C ASN A 271 -1.58 -12.03 -17.60
N TRP A 272 -1.87 -11.03 -16.77
CA TRP A 272 -1.65 -11.15 -15.31
C TRP A 272 -2.58 -12.15 -14.66
N VAL A 273 -3.78 -12.33 -15.21
CA VAL A 273 -4.77 -13.33 -14.78
C VAL A 273 -4.25 -14.77 -14.79
N GLU A 274 -3.29 -15.08 -15.68
CA GLU A 274 -2.68 -16.41 -15.77
C GLU A 274 -1.52 -16.61 -14.77
N LYS A 275 -1.06 -15.53 -14.15
CA LYS A 275 0.21 -15.51 -13.39
C LYS A 275 0.06 -15.11 -11.95
N TYR A 276 -1.01 -14.43 -11.60
CA TYR A 276 -1.22 -13.89 -10.25
C TYR A 276 -2.69 -14.01 -9.84
N ILE A 277 -2.91 -14.39 -8.58
CA ILE A 277 -4.20 -14.42 -7.91
C ILE A 277 -4.07 -13.64 -6.61
N GLY A 278 -5.00 -12.72 -6.36
CA GLY A 278 -5.04 -11.93 -5.12
C GLY A 278 -5.24 -10.43 -5.32
N LYS A 279 -5.01 -9.69 -4.24
CA LYS A 279 -5.18 -8.24 -4.18
C LYS A 279 -4.02 -7.52 -4.85
N ILE A 280 -4.37 -6.41 -5.52
CA ILE A 280 -3.43 -5.51 -6.19
C ILE A 280 -3.82 -4.08 -5.82
N GLY A 281 -2.85 -3.27 -5.41
CA GLY A 281 -2.99 -1.82 -5.33
C GLY A 281 -2.17 -1.16 -6.43
N VAL A 282 -2.78 -0.30 -7.23
CA VAL A 282 -2.08 0.53 -8.21
C VAL A 282 -2.13 1.98 -7.75
N ASP A 283 -0.99 2.50 -7.33
CA ASP A 283 -0.87 3.89 -6.92
C ASP A 283 -0.81 4.80 -8.13
N GLY A 284 -1.54 5.89 -8.06
CA GLY A 284 -1.59 6.94 -9.05
C GLY A 284 -1.59 8.32 -8.41
N MET A 285 -1.49 9.35 -9.24
CA MET A 285 -1.52 10.74 -8.78
C MET A 285 -2.23 11.67 -9.75
N VAL A 286 -2.77 12.74 -9.19
CA VAL A 286 -3.24 13.91 -9.94
C VAL A 286 -2.18 15.00 -9.82
N TYR A 287 -1.85 15.65 -10.94
CA TYR A 287 -0.83 16.71 -11.00
C TYR A 287 -1.18 17.73 -12.07
N ASN A 288 -0.49 18.86 -12.06
CA ASN A 288 -0.52 19.79 -13.19
C ASN A 288 0.75 19.57 -14.05
N ASP A 289 0.55 19.44 -15.34
CA ASP A 289 1.64 19.37 -16.32
C ASP A 289 2.39 20.73 -16.46
N LYS A 290 3.35 20.78 -17.39
CA LYS A 290 4.15 22.00 -17.65
C LYS A 290 3.32 23.15 -18.21
N GLN A 291 2.17 22.87 -18.80
CA GLN A 291 1.21 23.83 -19.33
C GLN A 291 0.18 24.28 -18.27
N GLY A 292 0.20 23.67 -17.08
CA GLY A 292 -0.75 23.91 -16.00
C GLY A 292 -2.06 23.13 -16.16
N GLU A 293 -2.16 22.22 -17.13
CA GLU A 293 -3.33 21.36 -17.29
C GLU A 293 -3.33 20.26 -16.24
N ARG A 294 -4.51 19.99 -15.65
CA ARG A 294 -4.72 18.87 -14.73
C ARG A 294 -4.60 17.54 -15.48
N LYS A 295 -3.72 16.68 -15.00
CA LYS A 295 -3.47 15.35 -15.54
C LYS A 295 -3.61 14.30 -14.45
N VAL A 296 -3.95 13.08 -14.85
CA VAL A 296 -4.03 11.91 -14.00
C VAL A 296 -3.01 10.88 -14.48
N ARG A 297 -2.00 10.62 -13.67
CA ARG A 297 -1.05 9.53 -13.88
C ARG A 297 -1.60 8.30 -13.18
N ILE A 298 -2.09 7.36 -13.98
CA ILE A 298 -2.83 6.19 -13.48
C ILE A 298 -1.95 5.22 -12.70
N CYS A 299 -0.67 5.09 -13.08
CA CYS A 299 0.25 4.13 -12.48
C CYS A 299 1.58 4.80 -12.14
N THR A 300 1.90 4.89 -10.86
CA THR A 300 3.23 5.30 -10.33
C THR A 300 3.91 4.15 -9.59
N GLU A 301 3.12 3.23 -9.01
CA GLU A 301 3.60 2.02 -8.33
C GLU A 301 2.55 0.93 -8.35
N VAL A 302 2.98 -0.32 -8.56
CA VAL A 302 2.13 -1.52 -8.48
C VAL A 302 2.50 -2.31 -7.24
N ASN A 303 1.51 -2.60 -6.41
CA ASN A 303 1.64 -3.35 -5.17
C ASN A 303 0.86 -4.66 -5.30
N MET A 304 1.55 -5.79 -5.62
CA MET A 304 0.95 -7.12 -5.79
C MET A 304 0.71 -7.78 -4.42
N ARG A 305 -0.08 -7.12 -3.59
CA ARG A 305 -0.38 -7.49 -2.21
C ARG A 305 -1.53 -6.66 -1.66
N HIS A 306 -1.95 -6.96 -0.44
CA HIS A 306 -2.77 -6.01 0.31
C HIS A 306 -2.05 -4.66 0.50
N THR A 307 -2.81 -3.58 0.54
CA THR A 307 -2.33 -2.22 0.85
C THR A 307 -3.17 -1.64 1.99
N MET A 308 -2.73 -0.52 2.55
CA MET A 308 -3.49 0.19 3.59
C MET A 308 -4.85 0.64 3.06
N GLY A 309 -4.96 0.88 1.76
CA GLY A 309 -6.23 1.19 1.10
C GLY A 309 -7.29 0.10 1.26
N ASN A 310 -6.92 -1.19 1.32
CA ASN A 310 -7.89 -2.26 1.61
C ASN A 310 -8.51 -2.09 3.01
N ILE A 311 -7.71 -1.71 4.00
CA ILE A 311 -8.18 -1.42 5.34
C ILE A 311 -9.06 -0.17 5.32
N ASN A 312 -8.60 0.91 4.66
CA ASN A 312 -9.33 2.17 4.59
C ASN A 312 -10.71 2.00 3.95
N LEU A 313 -10.85 1.28 2.84
CA LEU A 313 -12.15 0.99 2.21
C LEU A 313 -13.10 0.23 3.16
N SER A 314 -12.57 -0.64 4.01
CA SER A 314 -13.38 -1.35 4.99
C SER A 314 -13.79 -0.46 6.17
N VAL A 315 -12.89 0.41 6.60
CA VAL A 315 -13.12 1.34 7.72
C VAL A 315 -14.12 2.45 7.35
N VAL A 316 -14.06 2.94 6.10
CA VAL A 316 -14.93 4.03 5.59
C VAL A 316 -16.43 3.80 5.87
N ARG A 317 -16.91 2.57 5.82
CA ARG A 317 -18.32 2.22 6.08
C ARG A 317 -18.78 2.50 7.52
N CYS A 318 -17.83 2.64 8.45
CA CYS A 318 -18.10 2.94 9.87
C CYS A 318 -18.27 4.44 10.15
N PHE A 319 -18.17 5.29 9.12
CA PHE A 319 -18.31 6.74 9.23
C PHE A 319 -19.64 7.23 8.65
N SER A 320 -20.12 8.34 9.18
CA SER A 320 -21.27 9.05 8.61
C SER A 320 -20.94 9.52 7.18
N PRO A 321 -21.92 9.50 6.26
CA PRO A 321 -21.73 10.04 4.93
C PRO A 321 -21.30 11.51 4.96
N LYS A 322 -20.39 11.90 4.07
CA LYS A 322 -19.88 13.27 3.90
C LYS A 322 -18.91 13.77 4.98
N VAL A 323 -18.56 12.96 5.98
CA VAL A 323 -17.49 13.35 6.91
C VAL A 323 -16.13 13.35 6.20
N LYS A 324 -15.25 14.19 6.67
CA LYS A 324 -13.83 14.19 6.28
C LYS A 324 -13.02 13.70 7.46
N ALA A 325 -12.27 12.63 7.25
CA ALA A 325 -11.39 12.08 8.27
C ALA A 325 -10.02 11.76 7.70
N THR A 326 -9.06 11.65 8.60
CA THR A 326 -7.74 11.11 8.28
C THR A 326 -7.33 10.11 9.34
N TRP A 327 -6.53 9.11 8.96
CA TRP A 327 -5.88 8.25 9.93
C TRP A 327 -4.48 7.87 9.47
N GLN A 328 -3.62 7.60 10.43
CA GLN A 328 -2.20 7.33 10.23
C GLN A 328 -1.67 6.32 11.23
N ILE A 329 -0.45 5.82 10.96
CA ILE A 329 0.30 5.01 11.92
C ILE A 329 1.48 5.84 12.40
N GLU A 330 1.65 5.89 13.71
CA GLU A 330 2.71 6.67 14.36
C GLU A 330 3.49 5.81 15.33
N GLN A 331 4.79 6.11 15.47
CA GLN A 331 5.64 5.49 16.46
C GLN A 331 5.79 6.42 17.68
N PHE A 332 5.53 5.88 18.85
CA PHE A 332 5.68 6.53 20.14
C PHE A 332 6.92 6.02 20.86
N ASP A 333 7.39 6.75 21.88
CA ASP A 333 8.55 6.33 22.68
C ASP A 333 8.33 4.96 23.35
N ASN A 334 7.10 4.71 23.81
CA ASN A 334 6.68 3.46 24.43
C ASN A 334 5.15 3.35 24.46
N ALA A 335 4.64 2.20 24.91
CA ALA A 335 3.20 1.94 25.00
C ALA A 335 2.46 2.94 25.95
N MET A 336 3.10 3.39 27.01
CA MET A 336 2.49 4.38 27.94
C MET A 336 2.33 5.75 27.28
N SER A 337 3.29 6.15 26.44
CA SER A 337 3.21 7.40 25.66
C SER A 337 2.05 7.34 24.66
N TRP A 338 1.86 6.21 24.00
CA TRP A 338 0.71 5.96 23.15
C TRP A 338 -0.62 6.04 23.92
N ALA A 339 -0.73 5.34 25.04
CA ALA A 339 -1.95 5.37 25.86
C ALA A 339 -2.27 6.76 26.41
N ARG A 340 -1.24 7.54 26.80
CA ARG A 340 -1.43 8.93 27.23
C ARG A 340 -1.92 9.81 26.09
N PHE A 341 -1.33 9.68 24.92
CA PHE A 341 -1.76 10.39 23.71
C PHE A 341 -3.23 10.12 23.40
N CYS A 342 -3.66 8.86 23.42
CA CYS A 342 -5.07 8.51 23.19
C CYS A 342 -5.99 9.23 24.18
N LYS A 343 -5.67 9.19 25.47
CA LYS A 343 -6.47 9.85 26.52
C LYS A 343 -6.56 11.36 26.34
N GLU A 344 -5.48 12.00 25.90
CA GLU A 344 -5.46 13.44 25.59
C GLU A 344 -6.32 13.74 24.35
N MET A 345 -6.23 12.90 23.31
CA MET A 345 -6.98 13.07 22.09
C MET A 345 -8.48 12.80 22.29
N ASP A 346 -8.87 11.80 23.06
CA ASP A 346 -10.27 11.55 23.43
C ASP A 346 -10.89 12.77 24.17
N SER A 347 -10.12 13.39 25.05
CA SER A 347 -10.58 14.59 25.78
C SER A 347 -10.68 15.82 24.87
N ARG A 348 -9.76 15.95 23.91
CA ARG A 348 -9.68 17.12 23.00
C ARG A 348 -10.67 17.02 21.83
N PHE A 349 -10.88 15.81 21.35
CA PHE A 349 -11.75 15.49 20.21
C PHE A 349 -12.73 14.39 20.61
N PRO A 350 -13.75 14.72 21.45
CA PRO A 350 -14.71 13.74 21.92
C PRO A 350 -15.46 13.12 20.76
N LEU A 351 -15.68 11.82 20.85
CA LEU A 351 -16.36 11.05 19.82
C LEU A 351 -17.84 11.43 19.77
N VAL A 352 -18.34 11.68 18.56
CA VAL A 352 -19.75 11.87 18.25
C VAL A 352 -20.18 10.82 17.24
N LEU A 353 -21.30 10.19 17.49
CA LEU A 353 -21.89 9.17 16.62
C LEU A 353 -23.23 9.66 16.06
N ASP A 354 -23.53 9.24 14.84
CA ASP A 354 -24.85 9.45 14.24
C ASP A 354 -25.91 8.44 14.79
N ASP A 355 -27.13 8.59 14.32
CA ASP A 355 -28.26 7.73 14.69
C ASP A 355 -28.10 6.25 14.27
N LYS A 356 -27.15 5.94 13.41
CA LYS A 356 -26.78 4.59 12.96
C LYS A 356 -25.49 4.08 13.60
N ASN A 357 -25.04 4.70 14.68
CA ASN A 357 -23.81 4.35 15.41
C ASN A 357 -22.52 4.48 14.57
N ARG A 358 -22.51 5.33 13.54
CA ARG A 358 -21.32 5.62 12.72
C ARG A 358 -20.63 6.87 13.25
N ILE A 359 -19.32 6.93 13.06
CA ILE A 359 -18.47 8.04 13.52
C ILE A 359 -18.80 9.30 12.70
N GLU A 360 -19.21 10.37 13.38
CA GLU A 360 -19.54 11.67 12.78
C GLU A 360 -18.49 12.73 13.09
N CYS A 361 -17.88 12.70 14.27
CA CYS A 361 -16.83 13.61 14.71
C CYS A 361 -15.97 12.95 15.77
N GLY A 362 -14.72 13.40 15.93
CA GLY A 362 -13.87 13.06 17.06
C GLY A 362 -12.69 12.15 16.74
N PHE A 363 -12.02 11.73 17.79
CA PHE A 363 -10.86 10.85 17.73
C PHE A 363 -11.29 9.39 17.69
N PHE A 364 -10.53 8.57 16.96
CA PHE A 364 -10.69 7.12 16.96
C PHE A 364 -9.34 6.43 16.81
N ARG A 365 -9.22 5.23 17.34
CA ARG A 365 -8.05 4.38 17.18
C ARG A 365 -8.39 3.09 16.43
N LEU A 366 -7.40 2.57 15.70
CA LEU A 366 -7.52 1.34 14.92
C LEU A 366 -6.61 0.22 15.46
N SER A 367 -5.70 0.52 16.38
CA SER A 367 -4.79 -0.44 16.98
C SER A 367 -4.82 -0.42 18.49
N SER A 368 -4.31 -1.49 19.10
CA SER A 368 -4.27 -1.70 20.56
C SER A 368 -3.29 -0.77 21.27
N LEU A 369 -3.50 -0.58 22.58
CA LEU A 369 -2.65 0.29 23.43
C LEU A 369 -1.34 -0.36 23.91
N GLY A 370 -1.20 -1.67 23.77
CA GLY A 370 -0.08 -2.45 24.35
C GLY A 370 1.28 -2.28 23.67
N TYR A 371 1.39 -1.41 22.67
CA TYR A 371 2.59 -1.27 21.82
C TYR A 371 3.07 0.17 21.74
N ASN A 372 4.27 0.36 21.22
CA ASN A 372 4.83 1.68 20.91
C ASN A 372 4.51 2.18 19.49
N TYR A 373 3.62 1.51 18.78
CA TYR A 373 3.03 1.96 17.52
C TYR A 373 1.52 2.08 17.70
N GLY A 374 0.96 3.16 17.21
CA GLY A 374 -0.47 3.43 17.24
C GLY A 374 -1.02 3.76 15.86
N ALA A 375 -2.14 3.14 15.49
CA ALA A 375 -2.95 3.55 14.35
C ALA A 375 -4.16 4.35 14.87
N TRP A 376 -4.29 5.60 14.42
CA TRP A 376 -5.28 6.53 14.92
C TRP A 376 -5.72 7.54 13.90
N GLY A 377 -6.88 8.12 14.11
CA GLY A 377 -7.42 9.15 13.23
C GLY A 377 -8.34 10.15 13.90
N ILE A 378 -8.70 11.17 13.12
CA ILE A 378 -9.62 12.23 13.53
C ILE A 378 -10.63 12.47 12.43
N VAL A 379 -11.89 12.59 12.82
CA VAL A 379 -12.96 13.15 11.99
C VAL A 379 -13.08 14.62 12.32
N GLN A 380 -12.91 15.44 11.30
CA GLN A 380 -13.14 16.89 11.41
C GLN A 380 -14.64 17.15 11.29
N GLY A 381 -15.22 17.77 12.30
CA GLY A 381 -16.61 18.23 12.29
C GLY A 381 -16.82 19.42 11.39
#